data_fad9825b8519f790b6e0677244104a8b
#
_entry.id   fad9825b8519f790b6e0677244104a8b
#
_cell.length_a   1.000
_cell.length_b   1.000
_cell.length_c   1.000
_cell.angle_alpha   90.00
_cell.angle_beta   90.00
_cell.angle_gamma   90.00
#
_symmetry.space_group_name_H-M   'P 1'
#
loop_
_entity.id
_entity.type
_entity.pdbx_description
1 polymer ?
#
loop_
_entity_poly.entity_id
_entity_poly.type
_entity_poly.pdbx_seq_one_letter_code
_entity_poly.pdbx_strand_id
1 'polypeptide(L)'
;MDTNLEIAKRYLAAIEQMGDCAALKEFLAPHIVQAELPNRLVPSGATRDLSAMLDGCERGKMILSAQRYAIQKAYACDDTVIMEVLWTGTMAVEVGTLPVGGEMKAHFALFMQFQDGKIVSQRNYDCFEPW
;
A
#
# COMPACT_ATOMS: atom_id res chain seq x y z
N MET A 1 -22.31 -9.32 4.08
CA MET A 1 -21.46 -8.18 4.48
C MET A 1 -20.02 -8.64 4.60
N ASP A 2 -19.10 -7.92 4.00
CA ASP A 2 -17.69 -8.29 4.06
C ASP A 2 -17.09 -7.98 5.43
N THR A 3 -16.22 -8.88 5.90
CA THR A 3 -15.41 -8.62 7.10
C THR A 3 -14.34 -7.58 6.76
N ASN A 4 -13.76 -6.96 7.79
CA ASN A 4 -12.65 -6.02 7.61
C ASN A 4 -11.46 -6.69 6.90
N LEU A 5 -11.19 -7.96 7.23
CA LEU A 5 -10.13 -8.72 6.57
C LEU A 5 -10.39 -8.88 5.06
N GLU A 6 -11.62 -9.20 4.68
CA GLU A 6 -11.99 -9.32 3.26
C GLU A 6 -11.86 -7.98 2.53
N ILE A 7 -12.28 -6.89 3.17
CA ILE A 7 -12.15 -5.54 2.62
C ILE A 7 -10.68 -5.19 2.42
N ALA A 8 -9.84 -5.47 3.42
CA ALA A 8 -8.40 -5.22 3.33
C ALA A 8 -7.76 -5.96 2.16
N LYS A 9 -8.12 -7.23 1.97
CA LYS A 9 -7.62 -8.04 0.84
C LYS A 9 -8.07 -7.47 -0.50
N ARG A 10 -9.32 -7.03 -0.61
CA ARG A 10 -9.84 -6.41 -1.83
C ARG A 10 -9.16 -5.08 -2.12
N TYR A 11 -8.84 -4.32 -1.09
CA TYR A 11 -8.11 -3.07 -1.22
C TYR A 11 -6.72 -3.30 -1.82
N LEU A 12 -5.96 -4.26 -1.28
CA LEU A 12 -4.64 -4.59 -1.83
C LEU A 12 -4.73 -5.11 -3.27
N ALA A 13 -5.74 -5.91 -3.57
CA ALA A 13 -5.97 -6.40 -4.93
C ALA A 13 -6.27 -5.26 -5.91
N ALA A 14 -7.02 -4.25 -5.47
CA ALA A 14 -7.32 -3.07 -6.29
C ALA A 14 -6.05 -2.26 -6.60
N ILE A 15 -5.17 -2.08 -5.61
CA ILE A 15 -3.89 -1.40 -5.82
C ILE A 15 -3.03 -2.20 -6.81
N GLU A 16 -2.96 -3.52 -6.63
CA GLU A 16 -2.18 -4.41 -7.47
C GLU A 16 -2.59 -4.34 -8.94
N GLN A 17 -3.87 -4.15 -9.21
CA GLN A 17 -4.38 -4.04 -10.57
C GLN A 17 -4.00 -2.74 -11.26
N MET A 18 -3.57 -1.72 -10.52
CA MET A 18 -3.15 -0.43 -11.05
C MET A 18 -4.22 0.23 -11.95
N GLY A 19 -5.47 0.11 -11.52
CA GLY A 19 -6.61 0.72 -12.22
C GLY A 19 -6.80 2.20 -11.88
N ASP A 20 -8.03 2.65 -11.91
CA ASP A 20 -8.37 4.04 -11.56
C ASP A 20 -8.12 4.29 -10.08
N CYS A 21 -7.23 5.23 -9.75
CA CYS A 21 -6.90 5.55 -8.37
C CYS A 21 -8.10 6.07 -7.58
N ALA A 22 -9.03 6.77 -8.24
CA ALA A 22 -10.25 7.26 -7.58
C ALA A 22 -11.12 6.11 -7.03
N ALA A 23 -11.04 4.91 -7.63
CA ALA A 23 -11.77 3.75 -7.17
C ALA A 23 -11.34 3.29 -5.76
N LEU A 24 -10.14 3.67 -5.30
CA LEU A 24 -9.68 3.34 -3.95
C LEU A 24 -10.53 4.01 -2.86
N LYS A 25 -11.28 5.06 -3.21
CA LYS A 25 -12.20 5.72 -2.27
C LYS A 25 -13.29 4.77 -1.75
N GLU A 26 -13.55 3.68 -2.45
CA GLU A 26 -14.47 2.64 -1.97
C GLU A 26 -14.01 2.05 -0.63
N PHE A 27 -12.70 1.97 -0.42
CA PHE A 27 -12.10 1.33 0.75
C PHE A 27 -11.65 2.31 1.83
N LEU A 28 -11.45 3.58 1.48
CA LEU A 28 -10.80 4.57 2.33
C LEU A 28 -11.81 5.59 2.85
N ALA A 29 -11.80 5.83 4.16
CA ALA A 29 -12.63 6.87 4.75
C ALA A 29 -12.17 8.26 4.27
N PRO A 30 -13.09 9.23 4.12
CA PRO A 30 -12.71 10.58 3.70
C PRO A 30 -11.67 11.25 4.62
N HIS A 31 -11.68 10.88 5.90
CA HIS A 31 -10.79 11.46 6.93
C HIS A 31 -9.62 10.54 7.28
N ILE A 32 -9.30 9.58 6.40
CA ILE A 32 -8.18 8.65 6.64
C ILE A 32 -6.88 9.38 6.88
N VAL A 33 -6.05 8.82 7.77
CA VAL A 33 -4.65 9.21 7.95
C VAL A 33 -3.78 7.99 7.68
N GLN A 34 -2.87 8.12 6.73
CA GLN A 34 -1.85 7.10 6.45
C GLN A 34 -0.50 7.60 6.95
N ALA A 35 0.18 6.80 7.75
CA ALA A 35 1.55 7.06 8.17
C ALA A 35 2.47 6.04 7.51
N GLU A 36 3.38 6.50 6.67
CA GLU A 36 4.46 5.69 6.14
C GLU A 36 5.69 5.97 6.98
N LEU A 37 6.18 4.95 7.70
CA LEU A 37 7.35 5.08 8.53
C LEU A 37 8.59 5.27 7.67
N PRO A 38 9.65 5.91 8.18
CA PRO A 38 10.88 6.14 7.42
C PRO A 38 11.40 4.86 6.78
N ASN A 39 11.75 4.93 5.50
CA ASN A 39 12.23 3.80 4.73
C ASN A 39 13.15 4.29 3.60
N ARG A 40 13.67 3.37 2.82
CA ARG A 40 14.65 3.70 1.78
C ARG A 40 14.11 4.67 0.73
N LEU A 41 12.84 4.56 0.33
CA LEU A 41 12.25 5.44 -0.68
C LEU A 41 11.80 6.78 -0.09
N VAL A 42 11.39 6.77 1.18
CA VAL A 42 10.91 7.96 1.90
C VAL A 42 11.67 8.06 3.21
N PRO A 43 12.93 8.54 3.19
CA PRO A 43 13.80 8.48 4.38
C PRO A 43 13.27 9.20 5.61
N SER A 44 12.46 10.25 5.44
CA SER A 44 11.84 10.98 6.55
C SER A 44 10.45 10.47 6.91
N GLY A 45 9.97 9.43 6.23
CA GLY A 45 8.59 9.01 6.34
C GLY A 45 7.62 10.04 5.77
N ALA A 46 6.34 9.74 5.82
CA ALA A 46 5.30 10.65 5.34
C ALA A 46 3.99 10.39 6.07
N THR A 47 3.20 11.44 6.24
CA THR A 47 1.82 11.34 6.71
C THR A 47 0.92 11.90 5.61
N ARG A 48 -0.09 11.13 5.21
CA ARG A 48 -0.94 11.48 4.08
C ARG A 48 -2.41 11.44 4.47
N ASP A 49 -3.18 12.40 3.94
CA ASP A 49 -4.63 12.34 3.92
C ASP A 49 -5.10 11.59 2.65
N LEU A 50 -6.41 11.50 2.43
CA LEU A 50 -6.97 10.80 1.27
C LEU A 50 -6.44 11.38 -0.04
N SER A 51 -6.44 12.69 -0.19
CA SER A 51 -5.95 13.36 -1.41
C SER A 51 -4.50 12.99 -1.70
N ALA A 52 -3.65 13.04 -0.69
CA ALA A 52 -2.24 12.70 -0.83
C ALA A 52 -2.03 11.21 -1.13
N MET A 53 -2.88 10.33 -0.59
CA MET A 53 -2.83 8.90 -0.92
C MET A 53 -3.19 8.64 -2.39
N LEU A 54 -4.19 9.34 -2.91
CA LEU A 54 -4.58 9.21 -4.31
C LEU A 54 -3.49 9.76 -5.25
N ASP A 55 -2.86 10.88 -4.88
CA ASP A 55 -1.70 11.40 -5.61
C ASP A 55 -0.55 10.40 -5.61
N GLY A 56 -0.31 9.72 -4.49
CA GLY A 56 0.69 8.67 -4.38
C GLY A 56 0.39 7.48 -5.30
N CYS A 57 -0.87 7.11 -5.42
CA CYS A 57 -1.32 6.07 -6.35
C CYS A 57 -0.99 6.48 -7.80
N GLU A 58 -1.28 7.73 -8.19
CA GLU A 58 -0.98 8.22 -9.54
C GLU A 58 0.53 8.22 -9.81
N ARG A 59 1.35 8.63 -8.85
CA ARG A 59 2.81 8.58 -8.98
C ARG A 59 3.30 7.16 -9.14
N GLY A 60 2.75 6.22 -8.38
CA GLY A 60 3.10 4.81 -8.47
C GLY A 60 2.85 4.24 -9.86
N LYS A 61 1.76 4.63 -10.51
CA LYS A 61 1.44 4.21 -11.88
C LYS A 61 2.44 4.73 -12.92
N MET A 62 3.15 5.81 -12.63
CA MET A 62 4.19 6.35 -13.51
C MET A 62 5.53 5.67 -13.32
N ILE A 63 5.78 5.15 -12.13
CA ILE A 63 7.08 4.57 -11.75
C ILE A 63 7.10 3.06 -11.97
N LEU A 64 5.97 2.40 -11.78
CA LEU A 64 5.83 0.95 -11.88
C LEU A 64 5.05 0.56 -13.11
N SER A 65 5.51 -0.50 -13.81
CA SER A 65 4.74 -1.13 -14.88
C SER A 65 3.83 -2.23 -14.35
N ALA A 66 4.18 -2.81 -13.20
CA ALA A 66 3.39 -3.83 -12.51
C ALA A 66 3.76 -3.85 -11.04
N GLN A 67 2.87 -4.34 -10.19
CA GLN A 67 3.19 -4.61 -8.79
C GLN A 67 2.37 -5.77 -8.27
N ARG A 68 2.87 -6.41 -7.22
CA ARG A 68 2.23 -7.54 -6.59
C ARG A 68 2.30 -7.43 -5.07
N TYR A 69 1.17 -7.72 -4.43
CA TYR A 69 1.04 -7.81 -2.97
C TYR A 69 0.80 -9.28 -2.61
N ALA A 70 1.85 -10.01 -2.28
CA ALA A 70 1.72 -11.40 -1.85
C ALA A 70 1.55 -11.43 -0.32
N ILE A 71 0.32 -11.61 0.14
CA ILE A 71 0.00 -11.65 1.57
C ILE A 71 0.60 -12.93 2.17
N GLN A 72 1.50 -12.77 3.14
CA GLN A 72 2.16 -13.87 3.83
C GLN A 72 1.36 -14.30 5.07
N LYS A 73 0.93 -13.31 5.85
CA LYS A 73 0.12 -13.51 7.05
C LYS A 73 -0.86 -12.36 7.19
N ALA A 74 -2.04 -12.66 7.73
CA ALA A 74 -3.06 -11.67 7.99
C ALA A 74 -3.76 -11.99 9.32
N TYR A 75 -3.98 -10.94 10.10
CA TYR A 75 -4.61 -11.04 11.41
C TYR A 75 -5.72 -10.00 11.50
N ALA A 76 -6.84 -10.37 12.09
CA ALA A 76 -7.93 -9.44 12.37
C ALA A 76 -8.24 -9.50 13.86
N CYS A 77 -8.29 -8.34 14.50
CA CYS A 77 -8.61 -8.19 15.91
C CYS A 77 -9.44 -6.93 16.09
N ASP A 78 -10.69 -7.10 16.52
CA ASP A 78 -11.65 -5.99 16.64
C ASP A 78 -11.77 -5.21 15.33
N ASP A 79 -11.43 -3.93 15.33
CA ASP A 79 -11.47 -3.06 14.15
C ASP A 79 -10.15 -2.99 13.40
N THR A 80 -9.16 -3.79 13.78
CA THR A 80 -7.80 -3.73 13.23
C THR A 80 -7.51 -4.97 12.38
N VAL A 81 -6.90 -4.74 11.22
CA VAL A 81 -6.32 -5.78 10.38
C VAL A 81 -4.83 -5.52 10.25
N ILE A 82 -4.04 -6.57 10.48
CA ILE A 82 -2.58 -6.51 10.36
C ILE A 82 -2.19 -7.51 9.28
N MET A 83 -1.34 -7.08 8.35
CA MET A 83 -0.84 -7.94 7.28
C MET A 83 0.66 -7.85 7.14
N GLU A 84 1.28 -9.02 6.96
CA GLU A 84 2.65 -9.10 6.47
C GLU A 84 2.59 -9.45 4.99
N VAL A 85 3.20 -8.62 4.17
CA VAL A 85 3.09 -8.70 2.70
C VAL A 85 4.48 -8.69 2.08
N LEU A 86 4.72 -9.61 1.17
CA LEU A 86 5.88 -9.49 0.27
C LEU A 86 5.41 -8.70 -0.95
N TRP A 87 5.95 -7.50 -1.10
CA TRP A 87 5.65 -6.63 -2.22
C TRP A 87 6.75 -6.71 -3.27
N THR A 88 6.36 -6.75 -4.54
CA THR A 88 7.27 -6.71 -5.69
C THR A 88 6.76 -5.67 -6.67
N GLY A 89 7.63 -4.75 -7.07
CA GLY A 89 7.32 -3.76 -8.09
C GLY A 89 8.23 -3.95 -9.28
N THR A 90 7.67 -3.96 -10.50
CA THR A 90 8.44 -3.95 -11.74
C THR A 90 8.61 -2.51 -12.19
N MET A 91 9.85 -2.09 -12.42
CA MET A 91 10.17 -0.70 -12.68
C MET A 91 9.82 -0.28 -14.11
N ALA A 92 9.07 0.80 -14.26
CA ALA A 92 8.85 1.47 -15.55
C ALA A 92 9.94 2.50 -15.81
N VAL A 93 10.69 2.92 -14.78
CA VAL A 93 11.78 3.90 -14.83
C VAL A 93 12.97 3.36 -14.05
N GLU A 94 14.15 3.90 -14.27
CA GLU A 94 15.33 3.55 -13.46
C GLU A 94 15.21 4.15 -12.06
N VAL A 95 15.60 3.38 -11.04
CA VAL A 95 15.73 3.84 -9.66
C VAL A 95 17.04 3.31 -9.09
N GLY A 96 18.01 4.21 -8.85
CA GLY A 96 19.34 3.82 -8.39
C GLY A 96 19.97 2.80 -9.34
N THR A 97 20.34 1.62 -8.83
CA THR A 97 20.92 0.54 -9.63
C THR A 97 19.87 -0.36 -10.31
N LEU A 98 18.59 -0.14 -10.04
CA LEU A 98 17.50 -0.91 -10.67
C LEU A 98 17.20 -0.34 -12.05
N PRO A 99 17.34 -1.14 -13.11
CA PRO A 99 17.00 -0.71 -14.46
C PRO A 99 15.49 -0.78 -14.70
N VAL A 100 15.05 -0.20 -15.81
CA VAL A 100 13.69 -0.44 -16.33
C VAL A 100 13.49 -1.94 -16.51
N GLY A 101 12.35 -2.45 -16.04
CA GLY A 101 12.05 -3.88 -16.04
C GLY A 101 12.63 -4.64 -14.86
N GLY A 102 13.49 -4.02 -14.05
CA GLY A 102 14.01 -4.61 -12.83
C GLY A 102 12.95 -4.72 -11.75
N GLU A 103 13.16 -5.61 -10.79
CA GLU A 103 12.23 -5.82 -9.68
C GLU A 103 12.74 -5.19 -8.39
N MET A 104 11.88 -4.40 -7.77
CA MET A 104 12.07 -3.90 -6.41
C MET A 104 11.26 -4.77 -5.46
N LYS A 105 11.88 -5.24 -4.38
CA LYS A 105 11.22 -6.09 -3.39
C LYS A 105 11.23 -5.44 -2.03
N ALA A 106 10.12 -5.61 -1.30
CA ALA A 106 10.01 -5.12 0.06
C ALA A 106 9.11 -6.02 0.90
N HIS A 107 9.37 -6.01 2.21
CA HIS A 107 8.52 -6.66 3.19
C HIS A 107 7.75 -5.57 3.90
N PHE A 108 6.41 -5.59 3.74
CA PHE A 108 5.53 -4.61 4.34
C PHE A 108 4.83 -5.19 5.55
N ALA A 109 4.76 -4.41 6.63
CA ALA A 109 3.82 -4.65 7.71
C ALA A 109 2.79 -3.52 7.66
N LEU A 110 1.53 -3.88 7.45
CA LEU A 110 0.43 -2.93 7.30
C LEU A 110 -0.51 -3.07 8.49
N PHE A 111 -0.77 -1.95 9.18
CA PHE A 111 -1.71 -1.88 10.28
C PHE A 111 -2.87 -1.00 9.84
N MET A 112 -4.04 -1.59 9.66
CA MET A 112 -5.23 -0.88 9.17
C MET A 112 -6.33 -0.91 10.21
N GLN A 113 -6.85 0.27 10.58
CA GLN A 113 -8.02 0.39 11.45
C GLN A 113 -9.23 0.74 10.62
N PHE A 114 -10.34 0.09 10.92
CA PHE A 114 -11.59 0.21 10.18
C PHE A 114 -12.68 0.86 11.03
N GLN A 115 -13.56 1.60 10.36
CA GLN A 115 -14.80 2.10 10.92
C GLN A 115 -15.87 2.06 9.82
N ASP A 116 -17.00 1.41 10.11
CA ASP A 116 -18.10 1.28 9.16
C ASP A 116 -17.68 0.76 7.79
N GLY A 117 -16.79 -0.24 7.78
CA GLY A 117 -16.34 -0.91 6.56
C GLY A 117 -15.32 -0.12 5.74
N LYS A 118 -14.77 0.96 6.28
CA LYS A 118 -13.73 1.76 5.61
C LYS A 118 -12.50 1.91 6.48
N ILE A 119 -11.34 2.03 5.83
CA ILE A 119 -10.07 2.23 6.52
C ILE A 119 -9.98 3.69 6.97
N VAL A 120 -9.83 3.90 8.27
CA VAL A 120 -9.70 5.25 8.86
C VAL A 120 -8.26 5.57 9.25
N SER A 121 -7.42 4.55 9.42
CA SER A 121 -6.02 4.73 9.77
C SER A 121 -5.21 3.60 9.15
N GLN A 122 -4.05 3.92 8.60
CA GLN A 122 -3.14 2.94 8.05
C GLN A 122 -1.71 3.34 8.41
N ARG A 123 -0.94 2.39 8.93
CA ARG A 123 0.48 2.56 9.17
C ARG A 123 1.24 1.54 8.35
N ASN A 124 2.25 2.01 7.61
CA ASN A 124 3.09 1.17 6.76
C ASN A 124 4.51 1.14 7.31
N TYR A 125 4.99 -0.07 7.56
CA TYR A 125 6.38 -0.35 7.91
C TYR A 125 6.99 -1.08 6.73
N ASP A 126 7.74 -0.37 5.89
CA ASP A 126 8.24 -0.88 4.63
C ASP A 126 9.73 -1.16 4.72
N CYS A 127 10.09 -2.45 4.61
CA CYS A 127 11.48 -2.91 4.68
C CYS A 127 11.90 -3.35 3.28
N PHE A 128 12.63 -2.49 2.57
CA PHE A 128 13.09 -2.78 1.21
C PHE A 128 14.31 -3.69 1.22
N GLU A 129 14.30 -4.69 0.32
CA GLU A 129 15.51 -5.46 0.05
C GLU A 129 16.52 -4.58 -0.69
N PRO A 130 17.82 -4.81 -0.53
CA PRO A 130 18.85 -3.96 -1.13
C PRO A 130 18.79 -3.93 -2.66
N TRP A 131 19.13 -2.78 -3.22
CA TRP A 131 19.41 -2.63 -4.65
C TRP A 131 20.50 -1.60 -4.86
#